data_0e809bab29ea978670c042141a823ff9
#
_entry.id   0e809bab29ea978670c042141a823ff9
#
_cell.length_a   1.000
_cell.length_b   1.000
_cell.length_c   1.000
_cell.angle_alpha   90.00
_cell.angle_beta   90.00
_cell.angle_gamma   90.00
#
_symmetry.space_group_name_H-M   'P 1'
#
loop_
_entity.id
_entity.type
_entity.pdbx_description
1 polymer ?
#
loop_
_entity_poly.entity_id
_entity_poly.type
_entity_poly.pdbx_seq_one_letter_code
_entity_poly.pdbx_strand_id
1 'polypeptide(L)'
;MTFFVFVFSVAMAVGSLAWGYSLRGLDFVIDWMLAFGALWLFAGWRRWTWFSAIGLFLTVAAAAFGLWYGFSTGWMLAGAIGGLLAWDLTDFMRRTRLAADITDLPGLERRHLARVTIVALLGLGLASISMIMRVEFTFEWIMLLAAVAVFGITQLAGWLRRRGE
;
A
#
# COMPACT_ATOMS: atom_id res chain seq x y z
N MET A 1 -15.09 12.18 -1.48
CA MET A 1 -14.80 10.86 -2.12
C MET A 1 -13.60 10.18 -1.49
N THR A 2 -12.49 10.85 -1.26
CA THR A 2 -11.21 10.28 -0.78
C THR A 2 -11.34 9.49 0.53
N PHE A 3 -12.19 9.92 1.47
CA PHE A 3 -12.40 9.19 2.72
C PHE A 3 -13.02 7.79 2.52
N PHE A 4 -13.97 7.66 1.61
CA PHE A 4 -14.56 6.34 1.30
C PHE A 4 -13.53 5.40 0.66
N VAL A 5 -12.68 5.92 -0.24
CA VAL A 5 -11.60 5.14 -0.85
C VAL A 5 -10.57 4.74 0.20
N PHE A 6 -10.26 5.62 1.17
CA PHE A 6 -9.41 5.29 2.32
C PHE A 6 -9.99 4.14 3.16
N VAL A 7 -11.28 4.22 3.53
CA VAL A 7 -11.95 3.14 4.28
C VAL A 7 -11.89 1.82 3.52
N PHE A 8 -12.18 1.86 2.21
CA PHE A 8 -12.10 0.68 1.35
C PHE A 8 -10.66 0.12 1.28
N SER A 9 -9.65 0.98 1.18
CA SER A 9 -8.24 0.56 1.14
C SER A 9 -7.80 -0.10 2.43
N VAL A 10 -8.21 0.44 3.60
CA VAL A 10 -7.93 -0.18 4.90
C VAL A 10 -8.66 -1.52 5.03
N ALA A 11 -9.93 -1.59 4.61
CA ALA A 11 -10.70 -2.84 4.62
C ALA A 11 -10.06 -3.90 3.70
N MET A 12 -9.60 -3.51 2.52
CA MET A 12 -8.85 -4.38 1.61
C MET A 12 -7.54 -4.84 2.24
N ALA A 13 -6.78 -3.94 2.85
CA ALA A 13 -5.50 -4.25 3.49
C ALA A 13 -5.68 -5.30 4.60
N VAL A 14 -6.55 -5.01 5.56
CA VAL A 14 -6.77 -5.86 6.73
C VAL A 14 -7.53 -7.13 6.35
N GLY A 15 -8.55 -7.02 5.50
CA GLY A 15 -9.39 -8.15 5.09
C GLY A 15 -8.61 -9.20 4.29
N SER A 16 -7.76 -8.79 3.34
CA SER A 16 -6.95 -9.72 2.56
C SER A 16 -5.88 -10.41 3.42
N LEU A 17 -5.22 -9.69 4.32
CA LEU A 17 -4.28 -10.29 5.28
C LEU A 17 -5.00 -11.26 6.21
N ALA A 18 -6.08 -10.84 6.86
CA ALA A 18 -6.87 -11.68 7.76
C ALA A 18 -7.33 -12.97 7.06
N TRP A 19 -7.82 -12.87 5.82
CA TRP A 19 -8.19 -14.03 5.02
C TRP A 19 -7.01 -14.95 4.73
N GLY A 20 -5.86 -14.38 4.33
CA GLY A 20 -4.66 -15.16 4.07
C GLY A 20 -4.15 -15.92 5.31
N TYR A 21 -4.26 -15.32 6.48
CA TYR A 21 -3.89 -15.94 7.76
C TYR A 21 -4.93 -16.97 8.24
N SER A 22 -6.25 -16.74 7.98
CA SER A 22 -7.32 -17.70 8.33
C SER A 22 -7.16 -19.03 7.60
N LEU A 23 -6.72 -19.02 6.34
CA LEU A 23 -6.46 -20.21 5.55
C LEU A 23 -5.37 -21.13 6.18
N ARG A 24 -4.63 -20.63 7.16
CA ARG A 24 -3.60 -21.37 7.91
C ARG A 24 -3.99 -21.65 9.36
N GLY A 25 -5.24 -21.34 9.74
CA GLY A 25 -5.76 -21.62 11.08
C GLY A 25 -5.19 -20.72 12.18
N LEU A 26 -4.71 -19.53 11.84
CA LEU A 26 -4.17 -18.55 12.78
C LEU A 26 -5.25 -17.55 13.23
N ASP A 27 -6.38 -18.07 13.74
CA ASP A 27 -7.56 -17.26 14.08
C ASP A 27 -7.26 -16.19 15.13
N PHE A 28 -6.37 -16.46 16.06
CA PHE A 28 -5.94 -15.47 17.07
C PHE A 28 -5.33 -14.21 16.42
N VAL A 29 -4.59 -14.36 15.31
CA VAL A 29 -3.97 -13.23 14.60
C VAL A 29 -5.01 -12.39 13.89
N ILE A 30 -6.13 -13.01 13.45
CA ILE A 30 -7.22 -12.33 12.74
C ILE A 30 -7.86 -11.28 13.64
N ASP A 31 -8.18 -11.62 14.89
CA ASP A 31 -8.79 -10.71 15.84
C ASP A 31 -7.94 -9.46 16.05
N TRP A 32 -6.62 -9.64 16.19
CA TRP A 32 -5.69 -8.53 16.30
C TRP A 32 -5.60 -7.69 15.02
N MET A 33 -5.64 -8.32 13.85
CA MET A 33 -5.65 -7.61 12.57
C MET A 33 -6.94 -6.79 12.40
N LEU A 34 -8.09 -7.35 12.75
CA LEU A 34 -9.37 -6.63 12.69
C LEU A 34 -9.42 -5.47 13.69
N ALA A 35 -8.96 -5.70 14.93
CA ALA A 35 -8.85 -4.64 15.94
C ALA A 35 -7.91 -3.52 15.48
N PHE A 36 -6.77 -3.86 14.88
CA PHE A 36 -5.85 -2.90 14.30
C PHE A 36 -6.49 -2.13 13.14
N GLY A 37 -7.22 -2.80 12.25
CA GLY A 37 -7.96 -2.16 11.16
C GLY A 37 -8.99 -1.15 11.67
N ALA A 38 -9.76 -1.53 12.68
CA ALA A 38 -10.72 -0.63 13.34
C ALA A 38 -10.02 0.58 13.97
N LEU A 39 -8.89 0.36 14.64
CA LEU A 39 -8.07 1.44 15.21
C LEU A 39 -7.50 2.36 14.11
N TRP A 40 -7.10 1.81 12.97
CA TRP A 40 -6.60 2.60 11.84
C TRP A 40 -7.70 3.48 11.24
N LEU A 41 -8.91 2.93 11.07
CA LEU A 41 -10.07 3.71 10.62
C LEU A 41 -10.42 4.82 11.62
N PHE A 42 -10.40 4.51 12.91
CA PHE A 42 -10.62 5.49 13.97
C PHE A 42 -9.55 6.60 13.96
N ALA A 43 -8.28 6.23 13.82
CA ALA A 43 -7.16 7.17 13.71
C ALA A 43 -7.31 8.07 12.47
N GLY A 44 -7.76 7.51 11.33
CA GLY A 44 -8.09 8.26 10.12
C GLY A 44 -9.21 9.28 10.35
N TRP A 45 -10.26 8.89 11.07
CA TRP A 45 -11.35 9.79 11.47
C TRP A 45 -10.86 10.88 12.42
N ARG A 46 -10.05 10.53 13.43
CA ARG A 46 -9.42 11.49 14.37
C ARG A 46 -8.29 12.32 13.74
N ARG A 47 -7.95 12.03 12.46
CA ARG A 47 -6.91 12.73 11.69
C ARG A 47 -5.49 12.56 12.24
N TRP A 48 -5.20 11.43 12.84
CA TRP A 48 -3.85 11.08 13.32
C TRP A 48 -3.00 10.58 12.14
N THR A 49 -2.45 11.53 11.38
CA THR A 49 -1.72 11.22 10.12
C THR A 49 -0.48 10.35 10.32
N TRP A 50 0.18 10.46 11.49
CA TRP A 50 1.34 9.64 11.83
C TRP A 50 0.98 8.14 11.96
N PHE A 51 -0.24 7.83 12.40
CA PHE A 51 -0.70 6.45 12.56
C PHE A 51 -0.76 5.70 11.23
N SER A 52 -0.98 6.39 10.12
CA SER A 52 -1.02 5.79 8.78
C SER A 52 0.33 5.23 8.34
N ALA A 53 1.44 5.84 8.76
CA ALA A 53 2.78 5.30 8.51
C ALA A 53 3.02 4.01 9.29
N ILE A 54 2.54 3.92 10.55
CA ILE A 54 2.56 2.68 11.32
C ILE A 54 1.67 1.63 10.66
N GLY A 55 0.50 2.03 10.17
CA GLY A 55 -0.42 1.16 9.45
C GLY A 55 0.24 0.53 8.22
N LEU A 56 0.90 1.33 7.41
CA LEU A 56 1.67 0.84 6.26
C LEU A 56 2.77 -0.13 6.70
N PHE A 57 3.57 0.25 7.69
CA PHE A 57 4.67 -0.60 8.15
C PHE A 57 4.17 -1.96 8.63
N LEU A 58 3.12 -1.99 9.46
CA LEU A 58 2.57 -3.23 9.99
C LEU A 58 1.92 -4.11 8.93
N THR A 59 1.21 -3.53 7.94
CA THR A 59 0.62 -4.31 6.85
C THR A 59 1.68 -4.90 5.93
N VAL A 60 2.75 -4.16 5.62
CA VAL A 60 3.87 -4.65 4.81
C VAL A 60 4.65 -5.72 5.59
N ALA A 61 4.93 -5.50 6.88
CA ALA A 61 5.59 -6.48 7.72
C ALA A 61 4.78 -7.78 7.84
N ALA A 62 3.46 -7.68 8.06
CA ALA A 62 2.58 -8.84 8.11
C ALA A 62 2.53 -9.58 6.77
N ALA A 63 2.47 -8.86 5.64
CA ALA A 63 2.53 -9.46 4.32
C ALA A 63 3.85 -10.18 4.07
N ALA A 64 4.99 -9.56 4.40
CA ALA A 64 6.32 -10.16 4.25
C ALA A 64 6.47 -11.40 5.13
N PHE A 65 5.98 -11.35 6.37
CA PHE A 65 6.00 -12.47 7.29
C PHE A 65 5.13 -13.63 6.78
N GLY A 66 3.92 -13.33 6.28
CA GLY A 66 3.06 -14.33 5.67
C GLY A 66 3.71 -14.99 4.44
N LEU A 67 4.39 -14.22 3.58
CA LEU A 67 5.15 -14.77 2.46
C LEU A 67 6.28 -15.69 2.91
N TRP A 68 7.01 -15.31 3.96
CA TRP A 68 8.07 -16.15 4.55
C TRP A 68 7.54 -17.50 5.02
N TYR A 69 6.36 -17.52 5.63
CA TYR A 69 5.70 -18.76 6.07
C TYR A 69 4.97 -19.52 4.93
N GLY A 70 5.12 -19.08 3.69
CA GLY A 70 4.52 -19.73 2.51
C GLY A 70 3.01 -19.56 2.42
N PHE A 71 2.47 -18.41 2.89
CA PHE A 71 1.06 -18.08 2.72
C PHE A 71 0.78 -17.67 1.28
N SER A 72 -0.48 -17.62 0.90
CA SER A 72 -0.89 -17.26 -0.44
C SER A 72 -0.40 -15.86 -0.82
N THR A 73 0.48 -15.80 -1.83
CA THR A 73 1.12 -14.58 -2.30
C THR A 73 0.10 -13.51 -2.70
N GLY A 74 -1.01 -13.92 -3.34
CA GLY A 74 -2.06 -12.99 -3.78
C GLY A 74 -2.68 -12.20 -2.61
N TRP A 75 -3.05 -12.88 -1.53
CA TRP A 75 -3.64 -12.24 -0.37
C TRP A 75 -2.64 -11.33 0.36
N MET A 76 -1.38 -11.76 0.47
CA MET A 76 -0.32 -10.97 1.10
C MET A 76 -0.02 -9.70 0.30
N LEU A 77 0.10 -9.80 -1.02
CA LEU A 77 0.32 -8.64 -1.90
C LEU A 77 -0.89 -7.70 -1.91
N ALA A 78 -2.12 -8.23 -1.99
CA ALA A 78 -3.33 -7.41 -1.91
C ALA A 78 -3.38 -6.62 -0.60
N GLY A 79 -2.98 -7.25 0.52
CA GLY A 79 -2.88 -6.60 1.82
C GLY A 79 -1.86 -5.46 1.85
N ALA A 80 -0.66 -5.71 1.34
CA ALA A 80 0.40 -4.70 1.26
C ALA A 80 0.01 -3.51 0.36
N ILE A 81 -0.60 -3.79 -0.80
CA ILE A 81 -1.09 -2.76 -1.73
C ILE A 81 -2.20 -1.93 -1.09
N GLY A 82 -3.17 -2.57 -0.42
CA GLY A 82 -4.21 -1.88 0.33
C GLY A 82 -3.64 -0.95 1.40
N GLY A 83 -2.62 -1.41 2.14
CA GLY A 83 -1.91 -0.60 3.13
C GLY A 83 -1.21 0.61 2.52
N LEU A 84 -0.54 0.43 1.37
CA LEU A 84 0.11 1.50 0.62
C LEU A 84 -0.90 2.55 0.15
N LEU A 85 -2.05 2.10 -0.40
CA LEU A 85 -3.13 2.97 -0.83
C LEU A 85 -3.69 3.80 0.33
N ALA A 86 -3.94 3.17 1.48
CA ALA A 86 -4.47 3.85 2.67
C ALA A 86 -3.49 4.92 3.18
N TRP A 87 -2.20 4.63 3.17
CA TRP A 87 -1.17 5.60 3.56
C TRP A 87 -1.09 6.77 2.58
N ASP A 88 -1.03 6.51 1.27
CA ASP A 88 -0.95 7.53 0.24
C ASP A 88 -2.17 8.46 0.26
N LEU A 89 -3.37 7.90 0.41
CA LEU A 89 -4.61 8.68 0.54
C LEU A 89 -4.61 9.56 1.80
N THR A 90 -4.05 9.09 2.91
CA THR A 90 -3.92 9.88 4.14
C THR A 90 -2.96 11.06 3.93
N ASP A 91 -1.82 10.81 3.28
CA ASP A 91 -0.85 11.87 2.98
C ASP A 91 -1.41 12.89 1.97
N PHE A 92 -2.13 12.43 0.95
CA PHE A 92 -2.85 13.29 0.01
C PHE A 92 -3.89 14.17 0.72
N MET A 93 -4.73 13.61 1.58
CA MET A 93 -5.70 14.36 2.38
C MET A 93 -5.04 15.40 3.28
N ARG A 94 -3.86 15.09 3.82
CA ARG A 94 -3.07 16.04 4.61
C ARG A 94 -2.58 17.21 3.76
N ARG A 95 -1.98 16.95 2.61
CA ARG A 95 -1.43 17.96 1.69
C ARG A 95 -2.51 18.88 1.14
N THR A 96 -3.64 18.34 0.72
CA THR A 96 -4.75 19.14 0.17
C THR A 96 -5.38 20.06 1.21
N ARG A 97 -5.35 19.70 2.50
CA ARG A 97 -5.83 20.58 3.57
C ARG A 97 -4.89 21.73 3.89
N LEU A 98 -3.58 21.51 3.74
CA LEU A 98 -2.57 22.55 4.00
C LEU A 98 -2.51 23.57 2.85
N ALA A 99 -2.95 23.18 1.67
CA ALA A 99 -2.98 24.02 0.48
C ALA A 99 -4.36 24.70 0.34
N ALA A 100 -4.70 25.62 1.24
CA ALA A 100 -6.00 26.29 1.33
C ALA A 100 -6.37 27.12 0.09
N ASP A 101 -5.44 27.35 -0.87
CA ASP A 101 -5.56 28.24 -2.02
C ASP A 101 -5.80 27.49 -3.35
N ILE A 102 -6.14 26.18 -3.31
CA ILE A 102 -6.34 25.40 -4.54
C ILE A 102 -7.76 25.62 -5.06
N THR A 103 -7.88 26.32 -6.17
CA THR A 103 -9.15 26.65 -6.85
C THR A 103 -9.85 25.45 -7.48
N ASP A 104 -9.13 24.32 -7.76
CA ASP A 104 -9.67 23.09 -8.38
C ASP A 104 -9.36 21.83 -7.54
N LEU A 105 -9.86 21.77 -6.32
CA LEU A 105 -9.75 20.58 -5.45
C LEU A 105 -10.37 19.31 -6.06
N PRO A 106 -11.57 19.34 -6.68
CA PRO A 106 -12.19 18.15 -7.24
C PRO A 106 -11.40 17.56 -8.42
N GLY A 107 -10.79 18.40 -9.25
CA GLY A 107 -9.98 17.94 -10.38
C GLY A 107 -8.67 17.27 -9.93
N LEU A 108 -8.02 17.83 -8.90
CA LEU A 108 -6.82 17.25 -8.31
C LEU A 108 -7.11 15.90 -7.66
N GLU A 109 -8.20 15.80 -6.88
CA GLU A 109 -8.63 14.56 -6.23
C GLU A 109 -8.88 13.46 -7.25
N ARG A 110 -9.61 13.76 -8.33
CA ARG A 110 -9.90 12.79 -9.40
C ARG A 110 -8.63 12.31 -10.12
N ARG A 111 -7.70 13.22 -10.44
CA ARG A 111 -6.43 12.87 -11.10
C ARG A 111 -5.53 12.02 -10.20
N HIS A 112 -5.45 12.36 -8.90
CA HIS A 112 -4.69 11.59 -7.93
C HIS A 112 -5.27 10.18 -7.78
N LEU A 113 -6.57 10.06 -7.55
CA LEU A 113 -7.26 8.77 -7.43
C LEU A 113 -7.09 7.91 -8.68
N ALA A 114 -7.23 8.49 -9.88
CA ALA A 114 -7.02 7.75 -11.13
C ALA A 114 -5.59 7.21 -11.24
N ARG A 115 -4.59 8.04 -10.92
CA ARG A 115 -3.18 7.64 -10.96
C ARG A 115 -2.88 6.50 -9.97
N VAL A 116 -3.35 6.65 -8.75
CA VAL A 116 -3.15 5.66 -7.68
C VAL A 116 -3.84 4.34 -8.01
N THR A 117 -5.07 4.40 -8.56
CA THR A 117 -5.82 3.22 -9.01
C THR A 117 -5.08 2.50 -10.15
N ILE A 118 -4.56 3.23 -11.14
CA ILE A 118 -3.79 2.63 -12.25
C ILE A 118 -2.55 1.93 -11.72
N VAL A 119 -1.80 2.56 -10.82
CA VAL A 119 -0.59 1.96 -10.23
C VAL A 119 -0.93 0.71 -9.42
N ALA A 120 -2.02 0.75 -8.64
CA ALA A 120 -2.49 -0.40 -7.87
C ALA A 120 -2.92 -1.57 -8.78
N LEU A 121 -3.66 -1.29 -9.85
CA LEU A 121 -4.09 -2.30 -10.82
C LEU A 121 -2.89 -2.90 -11.56
N LEU A 122 -1.90 -2.10 -11.94
CA LEU A 122 -0.66 -2.59 -12.53
C LEU A 122 0.11 -3.48 -11.55
N GLY A 123 0.22 -3.06 -10.28
CA GLY A 123 0.88 -3.87 -9.24
C GLY A 123 0.18 -5.19 -9.01
N LEU A 124 -1.15 -5.21 -8.90
CA LEU A 124 -1.95 -6.43 -8.76
C LEU A 124 -1.86 -7.30 -10.02
N GLY A 125 -1.88 -6.71 -11.21
CA GLY A 125 -1.73 -7.43 -12.47
C GLY A 125 -0.38 -8.13 -12.58
N LEU A 126 0.71 -7.43 -12.28
CA LEU A 126 2.06 -8.01 -12.25
C LEU A 126 2.18 -9.11 -11.20
N ALA A 127 1.60 -8.91 -10.01
CA ALA A 127 1.57 -9.92 -8.96
C ALA A 127 0.80 -11.18 -9.42
N SER A 128 -0.34 -11.00 -10.09
CA SER A 128 -1.14 -12.12 -10.62
C SER A 128 -0.39 -12.89 -11.71
N ILE A 129 0.29 -12.20 -12.62
CA ILE A 129 1.12 -12.81 -13.65
C ILE A 129 2.27 -13.62 -13.02
N SER A 130 2.94 -13.05 -12.02
CA SER A 130 4.01 -13.73 -11.28
C SER A 130 3.53 -15.02 -10.59
N MET A 131 2.30 -15.04 -10.09
CA MET A 131 1.70 -16.24 -9.50
C MET A 131 1.42 -17.34 -10.54
N ILE A 132 0.93 -16.95 -11.73
CA ILE A 132 0.59 -17.90 -12.81
C ILE A 132 1.86 -18.51 -13.40
N MET A 133 2.90 -17.69 -13.58
CA MET A 133 4.14 -18.13 -14.24
C MET A 133 5.05 -18.97 -13.34
N ARG A 134 4.74 -19.14 -12.05
CA ARG A 134 5.62 -19.83 -11.06
C ARG A 134 7.10 -19.45 -11.27
N VAL A 135 7.35 -18.15 -11.45
CA VAL A 135 8.71 -17.65 -11.63
C VAL A 135 9.48 -17.97 -10.35
N GLU A 136 10.35 -18.97 -10.43
CA GLU A 136 11.35 -19.17 -9.41
C GLU A 136 12.27 -17.95 -9.45
N PHE A 137 12.16 -17.10 -8.45
CA PHE A 137 13.05 -15.96 -8.31
C PHE A 137 14.46 -16.47 -8.01
N THR A 138 15.21 -16.72 -9.07
CA THR A 138 16.64 -16.98 -8.97
C THR A 138 17.35 -15.72 -8.46
N PHE A 139 18.51 -15.89 -7.83
CA PHE A 139 19.34 -14.79 -7.32
C PHE A 139 19.55 -13.68 -8.37
N GLU A 140 19.61 -14.04 -9.65
CA GLU A 140 19.76 -13.13 -10.79
C GLU A 140 18.59 -12.12 -10.90
N TRP A 141 17.35 -12.58 -10.71
CA TRP A 141 16.16 -11.72 -10.72
C TRP A 141 16.14 -10.75 -9.54
N ILE A 142 16.59 -11.19 -8.37
CA ILE A 142 16.70 -10.32 -7.18
C ILE A 142 17.73 -9.24 -7.42
N MET A 143 18.90 -9.58 -7.99
CA MET A 143 19.93 -8.61 -8.36
C MET A 143 19.43 -7.61 -9.41
N LEU A 144 18.71 -8.08 -10.44
CA LEU A 144 18.14 -7.20 -11.46
C LEU A 144 17.15 -6.21 -10.86
N LEU A 145 16.23 -6.70 -10.02
CA LEU A 145 15.23 -5.84 -9.35
C LEU A 145 15.90 -4.82 -8.41
N ALA A 146 16.92 -5.24 -7.66
CA ALA A 146 17.69 -4.35 -6.82
C ALA A 146 18.40 -3.27 -7.64
N ALA A 147 19.03 -3.64 -8.75
CA ALA A 147 19.70 -2.70 -9.66
C ALA A 147 18.70 -1.69 -10.26
N VAL A 148 17.52 -2.15 -10.70
CA VAL A 148 16.45 -1.28 -11.23
C VAL A 148 15.93 -0.33 -10.14
N ALA A 149 15.76 -0.82 -8.91
CA ALA A 149 15.32 0.01 -7.78
C ALA A 149 16.36 1.09 -7.46
N VAL A 150 17.65 0.74 -7.36
CA VAL A 150 18.73 1.69 -7.12
C VAL A 150 18.81 2.71 -8.26
N PHE A 151 18.73 2.27 -9.51
CA PHE A 151 18.71 3.16 -10.67
C PHE A 151 17.51 4.10 -10.65
N GLY A 152 16.32 3.60 -10.33
CA GLY A 152 15.10 4.40 -10.20
C GLY A 152 15.23 5.48 -9.10
N ILE A 153 15.78 5.11 -7.94
CA ILE A 153 16.00 6.05 -6.83
C ILE A 153 17.04 7.11 -7.20
N THR A 154 18.13 6.72 -7.86
CA THR A 154 19.18 7.68 -8.29
C THR A 154 18.66 8.65 -9.34
N GLN A 155 17.84 8.20 -10.28
CA GLN A 155 17.21 9.06 -11.28
C GLN A 155 16.21 10.03 -10.62
N LEU A 156 15.41 9.56 -9.69
CA LEU A 156 14.46 10.39 -8.96
C LEU A 156 15.17 11.46 -8.12
N ALA A 157 16.22 11.07 -7.42
CA ALA A 157 17.05 12.00 -6.65
C ALA A 157 17.73 13.05 -7.54
N GLY A 158 18.25 12.63 -8.70
CA GLY A 158 18.84 13.53 -9.69
C GLY A 158 17.83 14.52 -10.27
N TRP A 159 16.60 14.09 -10.52
CA TRP A 159 15.53 14.94 -11.02
C TRP A 159 15.05 15.96 -9.97
N LEU A 160 14.93 15.54 -8.70
CA LEU A 160 14.58 16.44 -7.59
C LEU A 160 15.65 17.51 -7.36
N ARG A 161 16.94 17.16 -7.49
CA ARG A 161 18.04 18.10 -7.34
C ARG A 161 18.05 19.21 -8.41
N ARG A 162 17.70 18.87 -9.65
CA ARG A 162 17.63 19.84 -10.77
C ARG A 162 16.42 20.80 -10.69
N ARG A 163 15.42 20.50 -9.87
CA ARG A 163 14.26 21.38 -9.64
C ARG A 163 14.42 22.30 -8.43
N GLY A 164 15.46 22.10 -7.63
CA GLY A 164 15.75 22.93 -6.45
C GLY A 164 16.77 24.05 -6.70
N GLU A 165 17.35 24.11 -7.94
CA GLU A 165 18.17 25.22 -8.44
C GLU A 165 17.36 26.10 -9.39
#